data_8cdc89f607089bc6faf93e3276f468cb
#
_entry.id   8cdc89f607089bc6faf93e3276f468cb
#
_cell.length_a   1.000
_cell.length_b   1.000
_cell.length_c   1.000
_cell.angle_alpha   90.00
_cell.angle_beta   90.00
_cell.angle_gamma   90.00
#
_symmetry.space_group_name_H-M   'P 1'
#
loop_
_entity.id
_entity.type
_entity.pdbx_description
1 polymer ?
#
loop_
_entity_poly.entity_id
_entity_poly.type
_entity_poly.pdbx_seq_one_letter_code
_entity_poly.pdbx_strand_id
1 'polypeptide(L)'
;RAFANMLNLIKTQASYNGIDTNYPGPAHLSLGQEASCVGEAYLLDKDDYIFGSHRSHSEILAKSLSCIEKMSDEELMNVMENFLGGKTLRAVEKFGKCDNVKELAIRFVLYGTLAEIFAREAGFHHGMGGSMHAFFLPFGVYPNNAIVGGSGTIAVGAALYKKVNKKKGIVVCNIGD
;
A
#
# COMPACT_ATOMS: atom_id res chain seq x y z
N ARG A 1 -1.45 11.36 6.27
CA ARG A 1 -2.41 11.84 7.28
C ARG A 1 -3.82 12.04 6.74
N ALA A 2 -4.00 12.75 5.60
CA ALA A 2 -5.32 12.97 5.00
C ALA A 2 -6.09 11.65 4.73
N PHE A 3 -5.41 10.65 4.18
CA PHE A 3 -5.97 9.32 3.94
C PHE A 3 -6.46 8.64 5.24
N ALA A 4 -5.65 8.65 6.29
CA ALA A 4 -6.03 8.07 7.58
C ALA A 4 -7.18 8.84 8.27
N ASN A 5 -7.19 10.17 8.15
CA ASN A 5 -8.30 10.99 8.65
C ASN A 5 -9.61 10.70 7.90
N MET A 6 -9.56 10.56 6.58
CA MET A 6 -10.72 10.15 5.77
C MET A 6 -11.28 8.80 6.26
N LEU A 7 -10.43 7.79 6.42
CA LEU A 7 -10.85 6.49 6.93
C LEU A 7 -11.46 6.57 8.33
N ASN A 8 -10.88 7.42 9.20
CA ASN A 8 -11.43 7.64 10.53
C ASN A 8 -12.83 8.27 10.50
N LEU A 9 -13.05 9.28 9.66
CA LEU A 9 -14.36 9.91 9.49
C LEU A 9 -15.39 8.93 8.94
N ILE A 10 -15.02 8.16 7.92
CA ILE A 10 -15.88 7.10 7.36
C ILE A 10 -16.26 6.09 8.44
N LYS A 11 -15.30 5.66 9.26
CA LYS A 11 -15.54 4.69 10.33
C LYS A 11 -16.44 5.24 11.44
N THR A 12 -16.27 6.51 11.83
CA THR A 12 -16.96 7.10 12.98
C THR A 12 -18.29 7.75 12.64
N GLN A 13 -18.42 8.26 11.43
CA GLN A 13 -19.58 9.06 10.99
C GLN A 13 -20.37 8.39 9.86
N ALA A 14 -19.90 7.26 9.33
CA ALA A 14 -20.45 6.59 8.15
C ALA A 14 -20.63 7.52 6.93
N SER A 15 -19.88 8.61 6.89
CA SER A 15 -19.96 9.63 5.84
C SER A 15 -18.62 10.35 5.67
N TYR A 16 -18.32 10.78 4.44
CA TYR A 16 -17.19 11.64 4.12
C TYR A 16 -17.55 12.57 2.96
N ASN A 17 -17.39 13.89 3.15
CA ASN A 17 -17.72 14.92 2.16
C ASN A 17 -19.13 14.78 1.56
N GLY A 18 -20.12 14.48 2.39
CA GLY A 18 -21.51 14.32 1.97
C GLY A 18 -21.82 13.00 1.23
N ILE A 19 -20.86 12.08 1.17
CA ILE A 19 -21.04 10.75 0.61
C ILE A 19 -21.23 9.76 1.76
N ASP A 20 -22.42 9.19 1.86
CA ASP A 20 -22.70 8.13 2.83
C ASP A 20 -21.97 6.85 2.44
N THR A 21 -21.29 6.27 3.40
CA THR A 21 -20.47 5.08 3.19
C THR A 21 -20.79 4.03 4.25
N ASN A 22 -21.04 2.80 3.80
CA ASN A 22 -21.08 1.66 4.68
C ASN A 22 -19.71 0.95 4.62
N TYR A 23 -18.90 1.11 5.66
CA TYR A 23 -17.61 0.43 5.77
C TYR A 23 -17.80 -0.95 6.41
N PRO A 24 -17.55 -2.05 5.68
CA PRO A 24 -17.95 -3.39 6.10
C PRO A 24 -17.03 -4.05 7.14
N GLY A 25 -15.95 -3.41 7.55
CA GLY A 25 -14.94 -4.07 8.37
C GLY A 25 -14.21 -3.18 9.37
N PRO A 26 -13.29 -3.75 10.15
CA PRO A 26 -12.44 -2.99 11.05
C PRO A 26 -11.41 -2.19 10.24
N ALA A 27 -11.23 -0.91 10.59
CA ALA A 27 -10.13 -0.09 10.09
C ALA A 27 -9.12 0.12 11.22
N HIS A 28 -7.93 -0.46 11.05
CA HIS A 28 -6.79 -0.19 11.91
C HIS A 28 -6.00 0.98 11.31
N LEU A 29 -6.04 2.13 12.00
CA LEU A 29 -5.52 3.38 11.48
C LEU A 29 -4.07 3.60 11.91
N SER A 30 -3.25 4.12 10.99
CA SER A 30 -1.86 4.55 11.24
C SER A 30 -1.77 6.02 11.70
N LEU A 31 -2.84 6.59 12.27
CA LEU A 31 -2.81 7.96 12.79
C LEU A 31 -1.74 8.11 13.88
N GLY A 32 -0.85 9.09 13.71
CA GLY A 32 0.28 9.33 14.59
C GLY A 32 1.58 8.63 14.18
N GLN A 33 1.54 7.71 13.21
CA GLN A 33 2.71 6.96 12.72
C GLN A 33 3.28 7.54 11.40
N GLU A 34 2.80 8.69 10.95
CA GLU A 34 3.14 9.25 9.63
C GLU A 34 4.65 9.55 9.51
N ALA A 35 5.25 10.08 10.55
CA ALA A 35 6.67 10.46 10.54
C ALA A 35 7.58 9.23 10.42
N SER A 36 7.30 8.16 11.15
CA SER A 36 8.08 6.91 11.08
C SER A 36 7.95 6.26 9.70
N CYS A 37 6.73 6.11 9.19
CA CYS A 37 6.48 5.50 7.89
C CYS A 37 7.14 6.28 6.74
N VAL A 38 7.07 7.62 6.76
CA VAL A 38 7.67 8.46 5.73
C VAL A 38 9.20 8.46 5.84
N GLY A 39 9.74 8.60 7.05
CA GLY A 39 11.18 8.62 7.29
C GLY A 39 11.85 7.30 6.89
N GLU A 40 11.24 6.18 7.20
CA GLU A 40 11.70 4.86 6.79
C GLU A 40 11.63 4.69 5.26
N ALA A 41 10.47 4.97 4.68
CA ALA A 41 10.23 4.75 3.26
C ALA A 41 11.08 5.66 2.35
N TYR A 42 11.48 6.83 2.82
CA TYR A 42 12.25 7.81 2.05
C TYR A 42 13.56 7.22 1.48
N LEU A 43 14.22 6.34 2.25
CA LEU A 43 15.47 5.70 1.85
C LEU A 43 15.28 4.43 1.00
N LEU A 44 14.08 3.85 1.00
CA LEU A 44 13.79 2.58 0.35
C LEU A 44 13.41 2.75 -1.13
N ASP A 45 13.72 1.75 -1.94
CA ASP A 45 13.32 1.66 -3.35
C ASP A 45 12.59 0.34 -3.66
N LYS A 46 12.30 0.05 -4.94
CA LYS A 46 11.55 -1.14 -5.35
C LYS A 46 12.22 -2.47 -5.00
N ASP A 47 13.55 -2.44 -4.83
CA ASP A 47 14.34 -3.63 -4.49
C ASP A 47 14.34 -3.90 -2.99
N ASP A 48 13.91 -2.97 -2.15
CA ASP A 48 13.76 -3.16 -0.72
C ASP A 48 12.38 -3.71 -0.36
N TYR A 49 12.32 -4.62 0.61
CA TYR A 49 11.06 -5.20 1.07
C TYR A 49 10.66 -4.62 2.42
N ILE A 50 9.39 -4.24 2.54
CA ILE A 50 8.81 -3.84 3.81
C ILE A 50 7.69 -4.80 4.20
N PHE A 51 7.71 -5.25 5.43
CA PHE A 51 6.65 -6.03 6.07
C PHE A 51 6.00 -5.15 7.12
N GLY A 52 4.76 -4.76 6.87
CA GLY A 52 4.02 -3.85 7.73
C GLY A 52 3.38 -4.54 8.93
N SER A 53 2.93 -3.72 9.86
CA SER A 53 2.07 -4.12 10.97
C SER A 53 0.60 -4.25 10.51
N HIS A 54 -0.30 -4.55 11.44
CA HIS A 54 -1.73 -4.54 11.19
C HIS A 54 -2.30 -3.15 10.83
N ARG A 55 -1.53 -2.07 11.02
CA ARG A 55 -1.86 -0.67 10.66
C ARG A 55 -1.10 -0.18 9.42
N SER A 56 -0.94 -1.01 8.43
CA SER A 56 0.05 -0.83 7.36
C SER A 56 -0.30 0.17 6.26
N HIS A 57 -1.48 0.79 6.23
CA HIS A 57 -1.84 1.66 5.11
C HIS A 57 -0.90 2.88 4.93
N SER A 58 -0.32 3.42 6.00
CA SER A 58 0.70 4.47 5.88
C SER A 58 2.01 3.94 5.30
N GLU A 59 2.42 2.73 5.67
CA GLU A 59 3.60 2.06 5.14
C GLU A 59 3.45 1.77 3.65
N ILE A 60 2.28 1.24 3.23
CA ILE A 60 1.95 1.00 1.82
C ILE A 60 2.08 2.30 1.02
N LEU A 61 1.43 3.37 1.48
CA LEU A 61 1.42 4.64 0.77
C LEU A 61 2.82 5.27 0.75
N ALA A 62 3.51 5.34 1.89
CA ALA A 62 4.83 5.96 1.98
C ALA A 62 5.86 5.23 1.11
N LYS A 63 5.92 3.90 1.20
CA LYS A 63 6.82 3.07 0.39
C LYS A 63 6.51 3.17 -1.09
N SER A 64 5.23 3.12 -1.46
CA SER A 64 4.83 3.22 -2.86
C SER A 64 5.15 4.59 -3.44
N LEU A 65 4.91 5.67 -2.71
CA LEU A 65 5.29 7.02 -3.16
C LEU A 65 6.80 7.16 -3.34
N SER A 66 7.61 6.61 -2.43
CA SER A 66 9.07 6.60 -2.57
C SER A 66 9.52 5.83 -3.83
N CYS A 67 8.88 4.71 -4.15
CA CYS A 67 9.14 3.97 -5.38
C CYS A 67 8.75 4.78 -6.63
N ILE A 68 7.57 5.41 -6.64
CA ILE A 68 7.09 6.23 -7.76
C ILE A 68 8.08 7.36 -8.07
N GLU A 69 8.63 8.02 -7.05
CA GLU A 69 9.63 9.08 -7.26
C GLU A 69 10.92 8.59 -7.92
N LYS A 70 11.34 7.36 -7.63
CA LYS A 70 12.62 6.79 -8.05
C LYS A 70 12.56 5.97 -9.34
N MET A 71 11.36 5.51 -9.73
CA MET A 71 11.15 4.70 -10.94
C MET A 71 10.94 5.57 -12.17
N SER A 72 11.30 5.03 -13.34
CA SER A 72 10.99 5.67 -14.63
C SER A 72 9.51 5.54 -14.98
N ASP A 73 9.03 6.41 -15.87
CA ASP A 73 7.66 6.38 -16.37
C ASP A 73 7.34 5.05 -17.06
N GLU A 74 8.31 4.48 -17.79
CA GLU A 74 8.15 3.18 -18.45
C GLU A 74 7.98 2.04 -17.44
N GLU A 75 8.80 2.01 -16.36
CA GLU A 75 8.67 1.03 -15.30
C GLU A 75 7.33 1.14 -14.59
N LEU A 76 6.86 2.36 -14.31
CA LEU A 76 5.58 2.61 -13.66
C LEU A 76 4.41 2.14 -14.52
N MET A 77 4.41 2.48 -15.83
CA MET A 77 3.39 2.02 -16.76
C MET A 77 3.36 0.51 -16.85
N ASN A 78 4.53 -0.13 -17.02
CA ASN A 78 4.63 -1.59 -17.07
C ASN A 78 4.02 -2.27 -15.82
N VAL A 79 4.25 -1.71 -14.63
CA VAL A 79 3.64 -2.22 -13.40
C VAL A 79 2.12 -2.07 -13.43
N MET A 80 1.61 -0.88 -13.76
CA MET A 80 0.16 -0.59 -13.73
C MET A 80 -0.63 -1.39 -14.78
N GLU A 81 -0.07 -1.55 -15.97
CA GLU A 81 -0.70 -2.28 -17.08
C GLU A 81 -0.76 -3.80 -16.82
N ASN A 82 0.30 -4.35 -16.23
CA ASN A 82 0.38 -5.80 -16.00
C ASN A 82 -0.24 -6.23 -14.67
N PHE A 83 -0.33 -5.35 -13.68
CA PHE A 83 -0.89 -5.72 -12.39
C PHE A 83 -2.38 -6.02 -12.50
N LEU A 84 -2.78 -7.23 -12.10
CA LEU A 84 -4.16 -7.73 -12.24
C LEU A 84 -4.73 -7.56 -13.67
N GLY A 85 -3.87 -7.70 -14.70
CA GLY A 85 -4.27 -7.46 -16.09
C GLY A 85 -4.77 -6.04 -16.36
N GLY A 86 -4.25 -5.04 -15.64
CA GLY A 86 -4.61 -3.64 -15.77
C GLY A 86 -5.98 -3.26 -15.18
N LYS A 87 -6.59 -4.11 -14.38
CA LYS A 87 -7.94 -3.86 -13.83
C LYS A 87 -8.01 -2.61 -12.97
N THR A 88 -7.06 -2.45 -12.05
CA THR A 88 -6.98 -1.27 -11.19
C THR A 88 -6.69 -0.01 -12.01
N LEU A 89 -5.81 -0.10 -13.01
CA LEU A 89 -5.49 1.02 -13.92
C LEU A 89 -6.73 1.51 -14.65
N ARG A 90 -7.46 0.60 -15.32
CA ARG A 90 -8.71 0.96 -16.01
C ARG A 90 -9.78 1.55 -15.10
N ALA A 91 -9.80 1.18 -13.83
CA ALA A 91 -10.71 1.79 -12.87
C ALA A 91 -10.31 3.24 -12.56
N VAL A 92 -9.01 3.50 -12.41
CA VAL A 92 -8.47 4.84 -12.12
C VAL A 92 -8.65 5.79 -13.31
N GLU A 93 -8.42 5.32 -14.53
CA GLU A 93 -8.55 6.12 -15.75
C GLU A 93 -9.99 6.66 -15.96
N LYS A 94 -11.01 6.02 -15.40
CA LYS A 94 -12.39 6.51 -15.44
C LYS A 94 -12.60 7.82 -14.65
N PHE A 95 -11.72 8.16 -13.73
CA PHE A 95 -11.82 9.37 -12.91
C PHE A 95 -11.17 10.61 -13.56
N GLY A 96 -10.73 10.51 -14.81
CA GLY A 96 -10.17 11.60 -15.57
C GLY A 96 -8.70 11.42 -15.93
N LYS A 97 -8.22 12.32 -16.81
CA LYS A 97 -6.83 12.31 -17.25
C LYS A 97 -5.90 12.78 -16.14
N CYS A 98 -4.68 12.24 -16.15
CA CYS A 98 -3.57 12.70 -15.34
C CYS A 98 -2.60 13.50 -16.23
N ASP A 99 -1.88 14.44 -15.65
CA ASP A 99 -0.93 15.27 -16.38
C ASP A 99 0.35 14.50 -16.78
N ASN A 100 0.70 13.49 -15.97
CA ASN A 100 1.88 12.66 -16.20
C ASN A 100 1.71 11.27 -15.56
N VAL A 101 2.65 10.37 -15.87
CA VAL A 101 2.65 8.98 -15.42
C VAL A 101 2.79 8.86 -13.89
N LYS A 102 3.59 9.73 -13.27
CA LYS A 102 3.75 9.70 -11.80
C LYS A 102 2.45 10.05 -11.07
N GLU A 103 1.72 11.04 -11.56
CA GLU A 103 0.40 11.36 -11.02
C GLU A 103 -0.58 10.19 -11.19
N LEU A 104 -0.57 9.54 -12.35
CA LEU A 104 -1.38 8.34 -12.58
C LEU A 104 -1.02 7.22 -11.61
N ALA A 105 0.28 6.99 -11.39
CA ALA A 105 0.77 5.99 -10.43
C ALA A 105 0.38 6.32 -8.98
N ILE A 106 0.42 7.58 -8.59
CA ILE A 106 -0.08 8.03 -7.27
C ILE A 106 -1.57 7.72 -7.13
N ARG A 107 -2.39 8.09 -8.12
CA ARG A 107 -3.83 7.78 -8.12
C ARG A 107 -4.09 6.27 -8.10
N PHE A 108 -3.30 5.51 -8.85
CA PHE A 108 -3.38 4.04 -8.88
C PHE A 108 -3.13 3.43 -7.49
N VAL A 109 -2.08 3.87 -6.79
CA VAL A 109 -1.75 3.38 -5.45
C VAL A 109 -2.81 3.77 -4.42
N LEU A 110 -3.26 5.03 -4.45
CA LEU A 110 -4.31 5.52 -3.55
C LEU A 110 -5.62 4.75 -3.76
N TYR A 111 -6.03 4.61 -5.02
CA TYR A 111 -7.26 3.91 -5.36
C TYR A 111 -7.18 2.42 -5.03
N GLY A 112 -6.11 1.74 -5.43
CA GLY A 112 -5.93 0.30 -5.17
C GLY A 112 -5.91 -0.02 -3.68
N THR A 113 -5.22 0.80 -2.88
CA THR A 113 -5.21 0.67 -1.41
C THR A 113 -6.61 0.90 -0.82
N LEU A 114 -7.30 1.96 -1.26
CA LEU A 114 -8.65 2.25 -0.77
C LEU A 114 -9.64 1.17 -1.17
N ALA A 115 -9.60 0.73 -2.43
CA ALA A 115 -10.45 -0.33 -2.94
C ALA A 115 -10.25 -1.65 -2.18
N GLU A 116 -9.00 -1.98 -1.82
CA GLU A 116 -8.70 -3.15 -0.99
C GLU A 116 -9.31 -3.03 0.41
N ILE A 117 -9.12 -1.88 1.07
CA ILE A 117 -9.69 -1.62 2.40
C ILE A 117 -11.22 -1.74 2.39
N PHE A 118 -11.86 -1.27 1.31
CA PHE A 118 -13.31 -1.31 1.14
C PHE A 118 -13.84 -2.62 0.51
N ALA A 119 -13.03 -3.66 0.45
CA ALA A 119 -13.39 -4.97 -0.10
C ALA A 119 -13.94 -4.88 -1.53
N ARG A 120 -13.30 -4.06 -2.39
CA ARG A 120 -13.67 -3.90 -3.80
C ARG A 120 -12.77 -4.73 -4.70
N GLU A 121 -13.35 -5.27 -5.76
CA GLU A 121 -12.67 -6.17 -6.70
C GLU A 121 -11.48 -5.52 -7.45
N ALA A 122 -11.47 -4.18 -7.57
CA ALA A 122 -10.35 -3.44 -8.16
C ALA A 122 -9.21 -3.16 -7.15
N GLY A 123 -9.33 -3.60 -5.90
CA GLY A 123 -8.26 -3.55 -4.90
C GLY A 123 -7.13 -4.51 -5.24
N PHE A 124 -5.97 -4.31 -4.62
CA PHE A 124 -4.73 -5.04 -4.93
C PHE A 124 -4.82 -6.56 -4.75
N HIS A 125 -5.76 -7.03 -3.95
CA HIS A 125 -6.03 -8.47 -3.71
C HIS A 125 -7.51 -8.78 -3.90
N HIS A 126 -8.15 -8.12 -4.87
CA HIS A 126 -9.58 -8.27 -5.17
C HIS A 126 -10.49 -7.97 -3.97
N GLY A 127 -10.04 -7.12 -3.04
CA GLY A 127 -10.77 -6.78 -1.83
C GLY A 127 -10.78 -7.85 -0.74
N MET A 128 -9.95 -8.89 -0.87
CA MET A 128 -9.90 -10.00 0.09
C MET A 128 -9.05 -9.68 1.33
N GLY A 129 -8.14 -8.71 1.25
CA GLY A 129 -7.22 -8.37 2.34
C GLY A 129 -7.82 -7.41 3.38
N GLY A 130 -8.71 -6.53 2.97
CA GLY A 130 -9.22 -5.46 3.84
C GLY A 130 -8.11 -4.54 4.35
N SER A 131 -8.28 -3.94 5.54
CA SER A 131 -7.30 -2.99 6.08
C SER A 131 -6.07 -3.66 6.70
N MET A 132 -6.14 -4.93 7.09
CA MET A 132 -5.06 -5.63 7.81
C MET A 132 -4.15 -6.46 6.92
N HIS A 133 -4.53 -6.71 5.67
CA HIS A 133 -3.78 -7.55 4.74
C HIS A 133 -3.61 -6.88 3.36
N ALA A 134 -3.65 -5.54 3.33
CA ALA A 134 -3.36 -4.81 2.11
C ALA A 134 -1.85 -4.71 1.90
N PHE A 135 -1.37 -5.05 0.69
CA PHE A 135 0.03 -4.98 0.29
C PHE A 135 0.17 -4.76 -1.21
N PHE A 136 1.37 -4.45 -1.69
CA PHE A 136 1.62 -4.21 -3.11
C PHE A 136 3.04 -4.67 -3.49
N LEU A 137 3.15 -5.92 -3.90
CA LEU A 137 4.43 -6.58 -4.19
C LEU A 137 5.30 -5.85 -5.24
N PRO A 138 4.74 -5.28 -6.33
CA PRO A 138 5.57 -4.63 -7.35
C PRO A 138 6.44 -3.49 -6.81
N PHE A 139 6.04 -2.86 -5.71
CA PHE A 139 6.82 -1.81 -5.04
C PHE A 139 7.50 -2.29 -3.76
N GLY A 140 7.63 -3.60 -3.57
CA GLY A 140 8.29 -4.17 -2.40
C GLY A 140 7.50 -4.07 -1.10
N VAL A 141 6.21 -3.75 -1.16
CA VAL A 141 5.33 -3.82 0.02
C VAL A 141 4.79 -5.24 0.12
N TYR A 142 5.29 -5.98 1.10
CA TYR A 142 4.99 -7.38 1.34
C TYR A 142 3.80 -7.54 2.31
N PRO A 143 3.20 -8.74 2.38
CA PRO A 143 2.05 -8.97 3.23
C PRO A 143 2.30 -8.58 4.67
N ASN A 144 1.47 -7.67 5.17
CA ASN A 144 1.39 -7.36 6.58
C ASN A 144 0.65 -8.48 7.34
N ASN A 145 0.73 -8.46 8.66
CA ASN A 145 0.17 -9.51 9.48
C ASN A 145 -0.78 -8.93 10.55
N ALA A 146 -1.98 -9.49 10.64
CA ALA A 146 -2.93 -9.17 11.71
C ALA A 146 -2.47 -9.67 13.10
N ILE A 147 -1.57 -10.67 13.12
CA ILE A 147 -0.94 -11.13 14.36
C ILE A 147 0.20 -10.16 14.68
N VAL A 148 0.05 -9.39 15.73
CA VAL A 148 1.06 -8.42 16.18
C VAL A 148 2.38 -9.15 16.45
N GLY A 149 3.47 -8.63 15.88
CA GLY A 149 4.79 -9.29 15.92
C GLY A 149 5.00 -10.41 14.89
N GLY A 150 3.94 -10.93 14.25
CA GLY A 150 4.03 -12.05 13.32
C GLY A 150 4.85 -11.75 12.05
N SER A 151 4.90 -10.49 11.63
CA SER A 151 5.71 -10.07 10.47
C SER A 151 7.21 -10.28 10.68
N GLY A 152 7.70 -10.27 11.93
CA GLY A 152 9.13 -10.40 12.24
C GLY A 152 9.72 -11.70 11.72
N THR A 153 9.13 -12.83 12.01
CA THR A 153 9.61 -14.15 11.57
C THR A 153 9.54 -14.33 10.06
N ILE A 154 8.50 -13.78 9.43
CA ILE A 154 8.31 -13.82 7.96
C ILE A 154 9.39 -12.98 7.28
N ALA A 155 9.66 -11.78 7.80
CA ALA A 155 10.69 -10.89 7.28
C ALA A 155 12.10 -11.49 7.34
N VAL A 156 12.42 -12.25 8.40
CA VAL A 156 13.68 -13.00 8.49
C VAL A 156 13.81 -14.00 7.35
N GLY A 157 12.74 -14.72 7.02
CA GLY A 157 12.71 -15.63 5.87
C GLY A 157 12.96 -14.90 4.54
N ALA A 158 12.33 -13.73 4.34
CA ALA A 158 12.56 -12.90 3.16
C ALA A 158 13.99 -12.36 3.08
N ALA A 159 14.58 -11.95 4.21
CA ALA A 159 15.97 -11.51 4.27
C ALA A 159 16.94 -12.65 3.92
N LEU A 160 16.69 -13.84 4.45
CA LEU A 160 17.46 -15.04 4.11
C LEU A 160 17.35 -15.38 2.62
N TYR A 161 16.14 -15.32 2.04
CA TYR A 161 15.93 -15.49 0.60
C TYR A 161 16.79 -14.52 -0.21
N LYS A 162 16.78 -13.22 0.11
CA LYS A 162 17.61 -12.23 -0.57
C LYS A 162 19.10 -12.58 -0.45
N LYS A 163 19.56 -12.90 0.74
CA LYS A 163 20.97 -13.25 1.00
C LYS A 163 21.42 -14.46 0.18
N VAL A 164 20.68 -15.56 0.24
CA VAL A 164 21.00 -16.82 -0.48
C VAL A 164 20.99 -16.63 -1.99
N ASN A 165 19.99 -15.88 -2.50
CA ASN A 165 19.82 -15.66 -3.94
C ASN A 165 20.56 -14.40 -4.45
N LYS A 166 21.40 -13.79 -3.65
CA LYS A 166 22.18 -12.58 -4.01
C LYS A 166 21.32 -11.46 -4.59
N LYS A 167 20.09 -11.30 -4.08
CA LYS A 167 19.18 -10.22 -4.47
C LYS A 167 19.61 -8.91 -3.81
N LYS A 168 19.41 -7.79 -4.54
CA LYS A 168 19.65 -6.44 -4.03
C LYS A 168 18.60 -6.06 -2.96
N GLY A 169 18.91 -4.98 -2.24
CA GLY A 169 18.03 -4.37 -1.28
C GLY A 169 18.00 -5.07 0.10
N ILE A 170 17.36 -4.41 1.02
CA ILE A 170 17.19 -4.85 2.41
C ILE A 170 15.76 -5.32 2.67
N VAL A 171 15.54 -5.87 3.85
CA VAL A 171 14.21 -6.19 4.36
C VAL A 171 13.99 -5.43 5.65
N VAL A 172 12.96 -4.63 5.68
CA VAL A 172 12.51 -3.87 6.84
C VAL A 172 11.23 -4.51 7.37
N CYS A 173 11.07 -4.52 8.68
CA CYS A 173 9.90 -5.09 9.33
C CYS A 173 9.40 -4.21 10.47
N ASN A 174 8.15 -3.78 10.35
CA ASN A 174 7.43 -3.08 11.40
C ASN A 174 6.62 -4.09 12.20
N ILE A 175 7.01 -4.29 13.44
CA ILE A 175 6.46 -5.38 14.27
C ILE A 175 5.11 -4.98 14.89
N GLY A 176 4.93 -3.71 15.15
CA GLY A 176 3.76 -3.19 15.88
C GLY A 176 3.92 -3.30 17.40
N ASP A 177 2.98 -2.73 18.09
CA ASP A 177 2.87 -2.65 19.55
C ASP A 177 1.99 -3.77 20.14
#